data_4fd3282d1d55a35c30eea4d0979358df
#
_entry.id   4fd3282d1d55a35c30eea4d0979358df
#
_cell.length_a   1.000
_cell.length_b   1.000
_cell.length_c   1.000
_cell.angle_alpha   90.00
_cell.angle_beta   90.00
_cell.angle_gamma   90.00
#
_symmetry.space_group_name_H-M   'P 1'
#
loop_
_entity.id
_entity.type
_entity.pdbx_description
1 polymer ?
#
loop_
_entity_poly.entity_id
_entity_poly.type
_entity_poly.pdbx_seq_one_letter_code
_entity_poly.pdbx_strand_id
1 'polypeptide(L)'
;MSQINVTRVSSLQGNNSLSVDSNGTCDVTGNLRIKRWTNSTRPSSPQIGMIGFNTEEESAEVYDGNEWSGFGGSKIDGSSAEKAAPSAAAILAVNPAATDGVYWISLPTVGATQVYCAMGSNHLGGGGWMLAWKCTRGSTFNYNNSYWTQANTYNATSQLNRNDGDHKNHVFNYYNASTMCAVFPDLGSNGGQSSVPYNAWTWRQGTGSTCLSRLQSQQQLNGNPRGQSMWQGSRFSNQNGFQWYGFNYRGNGSNRVRWGFGWNNEGDQGSNDVSNGIGVQRSGSSAGDHIYCCQGTTGVNRTIRAEIWVQ
;
A
#
# COMPACT_ATOMS: atom_id res chain seq x y z
N MET A 1 21.86 43.97 -36.51
CA MET A 1 22.13 44.50 -35.15
C MET A 1 20.91 44.21 -34.31
N SER A 2 21.10 43.39 -33.31
CA SER A 2 20.02 43.05 -32.36
C SER A 2 19.91 44.20 -31.34
N GLN A 3 18.78 44.83 -31.24
CA GLN A 3 18.49 45.85 -30.22
C GLN A 3 17.79 45.23 -29.05
N ILE A 4 18.42 45.32 -27.86
CA ILE A 4 17.74 44.98 -26.59
C ILE A 4 17.10 46.30 -26.10
N ASN A 5 15.78 46.43 -26.21
CA ASN A 5 15.03 47.52 -25.60
C ASN A 5 14.75 47.19 -24.13
N VAL A 6 15.58 47.66 -23.23
CA VAL A 6 15.41 47.45 -21.80
C VAL A 6 14.73 48.66 -21.20
N THR A 7 13.50 48.53 -20.74
CA THR A 7 12.78 49.62 -20.06
C THR A 7 13.26 49.85 -18.64
N ARG A 8 13.90 48.84 -18.00
CA ARG A 8 14.52 48.98 -16.67
C ARG A 8 15.47 47.79 -16.39
N VAL A 9 16.74 48.06 -16.18
CA VAL A 9 17.67 47.18 -15.46
C VAL A 9 18.04 47.89 -14.17
N SER A 10 17.62 47.36 -13.01
CA SER A 10 18.05 47.87 -11.71
C SER A 10 19.30 47.10 -11.30
N SER A 11 20.38 47.80 -10.96
CA SER A 11 21.53 47.14 -10.33
C SER A 11 21.13 46.59 -8.98
N LEU A 12 21.26 45.28 -8.82
CA LEU A 12 21.13 44.61 -7.55
C LEU A 12 22.51 44.66 -6.85
N GLN A 13 22.56 45.19 -5.64
CA GLN A 13 23.74 45.04 -4.82
C GLN A 13 23.80 43.56 -4.40
N GLY A 14 24.74 42.82 -4.96
CA GLY A 14 24.94 41.40 -4.65
C GLY A 14 25.47 40.62 -5.85
N ASN A 15 25.82 39.35 -5.65
CA ASN A 15 26.38 38.45 -6.66
C ASN A 15 25.32 37.92 -7.69
N ASN A 16 24.20 38.58 -7.84
CA ASN A 16 23.15 38.19 -8.79
C ASN A 16 23.29 38.95 -10.08
N SER A 17 23.42 38.27 -11.20
CA SER A 17 23.51 38.87 -12.51
C SER A 17 22.56 38.19 -13.52
N LEU A 18 22.15 38.96 -14.52
CA LEU A 18 21.62 38.46 -15.77
C LEU A 18 22.68 38.65 -16.82
N SER A 19 23.21 37.59 -17.39
CA SER A 19 24.18 37.62 -18.48
C SER A 19 23.69 36.87 -19.70
N VAL A 20 24.05 37.30 -20.87
CA VAL A 20 23.79 36.61 -22.12
C VAL A 20 25.16 36.36 -22.76
N ASP A 21 25.50 35.08 -23.01
CA ASP A 21 26.75 34.71 -23.64
C ASP A 21 26.72 34.93 -25.16
N SER A 22 27.85 34.70 -25.83
CA SER A 22 27.99 34.84 -27.28
C SER A 22 27.11 33.87 -28.09
N ASN A 23 26.58 32.81 -27.47
CA ASN A 23 25.70 31.83 -28.07
C ASN A 23 24.20 32.15 -27.81
N GLY A 24 23.93 33.26 -27.13
CA GLY A 24 22.56 33.68 -26.79
C GLY A 24 21.98 33.02 -25.54
N THR A 25 22.80 32.28 -24.77
CA THR A 25 22.36 31.70 -23.49
C THR A 25 22.23 32.79 -22.43
N CYS A 26 21.13 32.79 -21.73
CA CYS A 26 20.84 33.74 -20.66
C CYS A 26 21.00 33.06 -19.29
N ASP A 27 22.02 33.50 -18.55
CA ASP A 27 22.31 33.00 -17.21
C ASP A 27 21.81 33.95 -16.14
N VAL A 28 21.07 33.41 -15.18
CA VAL A 28 20.58 34.10 -13.99
C VAL A 28 21.26 33.53 -12.76
N THR A 29 22.23 34.27 -12.19
CA THR A 29 22.90 33.90 -10.94
C THR A 29 22.08 34.39 -9.74
N GLY A 30 20.98 33.72 -9.44
CA GLY A 30 20.06 34.11 -8.37
C GLY A 30 18.69 33.50 -8.59
N ASN A 31 17.70 34.02 -7.90
CA ASN A 31 16.33 33.52 -8.00
C ASN A 31 15.61 34.16 -9.21
N LEU A 32 15.17 33.34 -10.15
CA LEU A 32 14.28 33.77 -11.22
C LEU A 32 12.81 33.62 -10.75
N ARG A 33 12.06 34.75 -10.70
CA ARG A 33 10.64 34.74 -10.45
C ARG A 33 9.89 34.95 -11.76
N ILE A 34 9.24 33.87 -12.25
CA ILE A 34 8.42 33.92 -13.47
C ILE A 34 6.99 34.41 -13.15
N LYS A 35 6.24 34.80 -14.19
CA LYS A 35 4.85 35.25 -14.07
C LYS A 35 3.98 34.13 -13.49
N ARG A 36 3.03 34.49 -12.63
CA ARG A 36 2.12 33.56 -11.98
C ARG A 36 0.70 33.78 -12.50
N TRP A 37 -0.06 32.68 -12.60
CA TRP A 37 -1.46 32.65 -13.00
C TRP A 37 -2.21 31.48 -12.38
N THR A 38 -3.51 31.44 -12.57
CA THR A 38 -4.41 30.32 -12.31
C THR A 38 -4.87 29.74 -13.65
N ASN A 39 -5.60 28.62 -13.63
CA ASN A 39 -6.19 28.07 -14.87
C ASN A 39 -7.05 29.10 -15.63
N SER A 40 -7.78 29.92 -14.88
CA SER A 40 -8.66 30.95 -15.44
C SER A 40 -7.92 32.22 -15.89
N THR A 41 -6.72 32.49 -15.37
CA THR A 41 -5.95 33.72 -15.68
C THR A 41 -4.70 33.46 -16.53
N ARG A 42 -4.54 32.24 -17.07
CA ARG A 42 -3.55 31.96 -18.10
C ARG A 42 -3.65 32.94 -19.27
N PRO A 43 -2.53 33.28 -19.91
CA PRO A 43 -2.58 34.12 -21.12
C PRO A 43 -3.55 33.52 -22.16
N SER A 44 -4.48 34.35 -22.65
CA SER A 44 -5.49 33.93 -23.64
C SER A 44 -4.92 33.77 -25.07
N SER A 45 -3.74 34.33 -25.31
CA SER A 45 -3.01 34.21 -26.58
C SER A 45 -1.56 33.91 -26.28
N PRO A 46 -1.25 32.73 -25.80
CA PRO A 46 0.12 32.34 -25.44
C PRO A 46 0.95 32.12 -26.71
N GLN A 47 2.26 32.34 -26.59
CA GLN A 47 3.22 32.00 -27.64
C GLN A 47 3.98 30.72 -27.26
N ILE A 48 4.36 29.96 -28.28
CA ILE A 48 5.16 28.72 -28.07
C ILE A 48 6.41 29.05 -27.26
N GLY A 49 6.68 28.27 -26.24
CA GLY A 49 7.80 28.48 -25.33
C GLY A 49 7.53 29.47 -24.19
N MET A 50 6.34 30.09 -24.12
CA MET A 50 5.98 30.92 -22.97
C MET A 50 5.93 30.10 -21.70
N ILE A 51 6.59 30.60 -20.64
CA ILE A 51 6.74 29.93 -19.34
C ILE A 51 6.09 30.78 -18.24
N GLY A 52 5.43 30.11 -17.30
CA GLY A 52 4.93 30.72 -16.07
C GLY A 52 4.66 29.69 -14.99
N PHE A 53 4.18 30.17 -13.83
CA PHE A 53 3.86 29.29 -12.70
C PHE A 53 2.35 29.28 -12.46
N ASN A 54 1.73 28.13 -12.61
CA ASN A 54 0.32 27.94 -12.28
C ASN A 54 0.17 27.69 -10.79
N THR A 55 -0.57 28.57 -10.13
CA THR A 55 -0.75 28.50 -8.66
C THR A 55 -1.85 27.54 -8.23
N GLU A 56 -2.72 27.11 -9.13
CA GLU A 56 -3.72 26.06 -8.87
C GLU A 56 -3.10 24.67 -9.05
N GLU A 57 -2.29 24.49 -10.11
CA GLU A 57 -1.58 23.25 -10.38
C GLU A 57 -0.26 23.14 -9.58
N GLU A 58 0.14 24.22 -8.89
CA GLU A 58 1.39 24.33 -8.13
C GLU A 58 2.63 23.93 -8.95
N SER A 59 2.63 24.21 -10.26
CA SER A 59 3.67 23.80 -11.19
C SER A 59 4.08 24.92 -12.14
N ALA A 60 5.34 24.90 -12.60
CA ALA A 60 5.76 25.68 -13.74
C ALA A 60 5.19 25.05 -15.01
N GLU A 61 4.71 25.88 -15.92
CA GLU A 61 4.10 25.46 -17.19
C GLU A 61 4.82 26.08 -18.37
N VAL A 62 4.86 25.34 -19.47
CA VAL A 62 5.28 25.82 -20.80
C VAL A 62 4.15 25.63 -21.79
N TYR A 63 3.94 26.60 -22.67
CA TYR A 63 3.01 26.46 -23.79
C TYR A 63 3.74 25.85 -24.99
N ASP A 64 3.29 24.69 -25.49
CA ASP A 64 3.93 23.95 -26.60
C ASP A 64 3.41 24.35 -27.99
N GLY A 65 2.39 25.21 -28.04
CA GLY A 65 1.70 25.63 -29.26
C GLY A 65 0.25 25.13 -29.35
N ASN A 66 -0.09 24.11 -28.61
CA ASN A 66 -1.42 23.52 -28.50
C ASN A 66 -2.00 23.67 -27.09
N GLU A 67 -1.18 23.33 -26.07
CA GLU A 67 -1.62 23.33 -24.69
C GLU A 67 -0.53 23.75 -23.70
N TRP A 68 -0.94 24.03 -22.49
CA TRP A 68 -0.04 24.30 -21.38
C TRP A 68 0.34 22.98 -20.70
N SER A 69 1.61 22.66 -20.69
CA SER A 69 2.17 21.46 -20.06
C SER A 69 3.05 21.81 -18.87
N GLY A 70 2.81 21.17 -17.73
CA GLY A 70 3.65 21.35 -16.53
C GLY A 70 5.02 20.76 -16.72
N PHE A 71 6.09 21.48 -16.35
CA PHE A 71 7.47 20.96 -16.36
C PHE A 71 8.18 21.05 -15.00
N GLY A 72 7.51 21.44 -13.97
CA GLY A 72 8.04 21.53 -12.60
C GLY A 72 7.63 20.38 -11.69
N GLY A 73 7.16 19.25 -12.26
CA GLY A 73 6.61 18.11 -11.55
C GLY A 73 5.16 18.35 -11.15
N SER A 74 4.22 17.76 -11.90
CA SER A 74 2.84 17.65 -11.42
C SER A 74 2.87 17.03 -10.03
N LYS A 75 2.08 17.59 -9.12
CA LYS A 75 1.92 17.04 -7.77
C LYS A 75 1.51 15.56 -7.89
N ILE A 76 2.39 14.68 -7.45
CA ILE A 76 2.17 13.22 -7.52
C ILE A 76 1.24 12.85 -6.33
N ASP A 77 -0.03 13.21 -6.45
CA ASP A 77 -1.03 13.08 -5.39
C ASP A 77 -1.96 11.88 -5.54
N GLY A 78 -1.75 11.05 -6.56
CA GLY A 78 -2.57 9.88 -6.85
C GLY A 78 -3.98 10.17 -7.36
N SER A 79 -4.30 11.41 -7.74
CA SER A 79 -5.65 11.81 -8.21
C SER A 79 -5.98 11.29 -9.61
N SER A 80 -4.97 11.06 -10.45
CA SER A 80 -5.11 10.48 -11.79
C SER A 80 -3.98 9.52 -12.11
N ALA A 81 -4.06 8.80 -13.22
CA ALA A 81 -2.99 7.90 -13.68
C ALA A 81 -1.69 8.64 -13.96
N GLU A 82 -1.76 9.88 -14.49
CA GLU A 82 -0.61 10.74 -14.78
C GLU A 82 0.04 11.26 -13.48
N LYS A 83 -0.76 11.38 -12.43
CA LYS A 83 -0.34 11.82 -11.08
C LYS A 83 -0.18 10.65 -10.11
N ALA A 84 -0.01 9.43 -10.63
CA ALA A 84 0.13 8.23 -9.82
C ALA A 84 1.35 8.32 -8.90
N ALA A 85 1.13 8.11 -7.62
CA ALA A 85 2.15 8.19 -6.58
C ALA A 85 2.83 6.83 -6.35
N PRO A 86 4.07 6.78 -5.86
CA PRO A 86 4.74 5.51 -5.58
C PRO A 86 4.12 4.74 -4.40
N SER A 87 3.38 5.42 -3.53
CA SER A 87 2.68 4.80 -2.39
C SER A 87 1.64 5.73 -1.77
N ALA A 88 0.76 5.19 -0.95
CA ALA A 88 -0.17 5.99 -0.14
C ALA A 88 0.55 6.92 0.86
N ALA A 89 1.70 6.50 1.40
CA ALA A 89 2.54 7.35 2.25
C ALA A 89 3.10 8.56 1.48
N ALA A 90 3.47 8.38 0.20
CA ALA A 90 3.92 9.48 -0.65
C ALA A 90 2.80 10.48 -0.93
N ILE A 91 1.56 10.01 -1.10
CA ILE A 91 0.39 10.88 -1.22
C ILE A 91 0.21 11.74 0.03
N LEU A 92 0.28 11.12 1.22
CA LEU A 92 0.20 11.85 2.50
C LEU A 92 1.31 12.87 2.68
N ALA A 93 2.51 12.61 2.16
CA ALA A 93 3.63 13.55 2.23
C ALA A 93 3.35 14.85 1.45
N VAL A 94 2.63 14.76 0.32
CA VAL A 94 2.27 15.93 -0.50
C VAL A 94 0.89 16.49 -0.18
N ASN A 95 0.02 15.69 0.39
CA ASN A 95 -1.33 16.07 0.84
C ASN A 95 -1.66 15.43 2.20
N PRO A 96 -1.24 16.03 3.32
CA PRO A 96 -1.52 15.51 4.67
C PRO A 96 -3.01 15.43 5.02
N ALA A 97 -3.88 16.11 4.27
CA ALA A 97 -5.33 16.08 4.43
C ALA A 97 -6.03 15.02 3.57
N ALA A 98 -5.28 14.18 2.85
CA ALA A 98 -5.86 13.10 2.05
C ALA A 98 -6.67 12.15 2.94
N THR A 99 -7.84 11.72 2.44
CA THR A 99 -8.77 10.84 3.16
C THR A 99 -8.77 9.44 2.57
N ASP A 100 -9.29 8.47 3.32
CA ASP A 100 -9.44 7.09 2.85
C ASP A 100 -10.21 7.05 1.52
N GLY A 101 -9.69 6.32 0.55
CA GLY A 101 -10.29 6.28 -0.78
C GLY A 101 -9.44 5.55 -1.81
N VAL A 102 -9.87 5.66 -3.07
CA VAL A 102 -9.17 5.07 -4.21
C VAL A 102 -8.20 6.09 -4.80
N TYR A 103 -6.94 5.69 -4.93
CA TYR A 103 -5.86 6.49 -5.50
C TYR A 103 -5.12 5.73 -6.59
N TRP A 104 -4.46 6.46 -7.47
CA TRP A 104 -3.57 5.91 -8.46
C TRP A 104 -2.17 5.72 -7.87
N ILE A 105 -1.69 4.49 -7.93
CA ILE A 105 -0.36 4.08 -7.44
C ILE A 105 0.46 3.61 -8.63
N SER A 106 1.69 4.13 -8.75
CA SER A 106 2.65 3.73 -9.77
C SER A 106 3.47 2.53 -9.30
N LEU A 107 3.35 1.42 -9.99
CA LEU A 107 4.07 0.17 -9.67
C LEU A 107 5.10 -0.15 -10.76
N PRO A 108 6.27 -0.72 -10.41
CA PRO A 108 7.37 -0.94 -11.36
C PRO A 108 7.01 -1.76 -12.61
N THR A 109 6.10 -2.73 -12.48
CA THR A 109 5.82 -3.69 -13.56
C THR A 109 4.57 -3.35 -14.36
N VAL A 110 3.58 -2.73 -13.74
CA VAL A 110 2.25 -2.52 -14.34
C VAL A 110 1.91 -1.03 -14.53
N GLY A 111 2.79 -0.13 -14.09
CA GLY A 111 2.53 1.31 -14.16
C GLY A 111 1.44 1.76 -13.18
N ALA A 112 0.67 2.76 -13.60
CA ALA A 112 -0.40 3.32 -12.77
C ALA A 112 -1.56 2.34 -12.60
N THR A 113 -1.94 2.07 -11.36
CA THR A 113 -3.09 1.22 -11.01
C THR A 113 -3.89 1.84 -9.87
N GLN A 114 -5.19 1.60 -9.86
CA GLN A 114 -6.04 2.06 -8.76
C GLN A 114 -5.94 1.14 -7.55
N VAL A 115 -5.83 1.74 -6.38
CA VAL A 115 -5.70 1.03 -5.09
C VAL A 115 -6.54 1.73 -4.05
N TYR A 116 -7.28 0.98 -3.25
CA TYR A 116 -7.90 1.56 -2.06
C TYR A 116 -6.85 1.80 -0.99
N CYS A 117 -6.74 3.04 -0.52
CA CYS A 117 -5.76 3.48 0.44
C CYS A 117 -6.43 3.94 1.74
N ALA A 118 -5.82 3.58 2.87
CA ALA A 118 -6.18 4.09 4.19
C ALA A 118 -5.22 5.22 4.54
N MET A 119 -5.72 6.45 4.51
CA MET A 119 -4.95 7.67 4.75
C MET A 119 -5.04 8.12 6.20
N GLY A 120 -6.16 7.80 6.86
CA GLY A 120 -6.36 8.06 8.28
C GLY A 120 -5.68 7.03 9.19
N SER A 121 -5.65 7.31 10.50
CA SER A 121 -4.94 6.48 11.49
C SER A 121 -5.80 5.38 12.14
N ASN A 122 -7.01 5.14 11.67
CA ASN A 122 -8.08 4.57 12.49
C ASN A 122 -8.02 3.07 12.74
N HIS A 123 -7.40 2.26 11.85
CA HIS A 123 -7.49 0.79 11.97
C HIS A 123 -6.15 0.06 11.80
N LEU A 124 -5.10 0.79 11.47
CA LEU A 124 -3.79 0.21 11.22
C LEU A 124 -2.66 0.86 12.05
N GLY A 125 -3.02 1.78 12.96
CA GLY A 125 -2.06 2.48 13.81
C GLY A 125 -1.30 3.60 13.09
N GLY A 126 -1.85 4.12 11.99
CA GLY A 126 -1.27 5.20 11.17
C GLY A 126 -1.89 5.22 9.78
N GLY A 127 -1.62 6.27 9.01
CA GLY A 127 -2.06 6.39 7.63
C GLY A 127 -1.03 5.89 6.62
N GLY A 128 -1.40 5.95 5.34
CA GLY A 128 -0.51 5.60 4.23
C GLY A 128 -0.46 4.11 3.88
N TRP A 129 -1.51 3.37 4.17
CA TRP A 129 -1.64 1.96 3.87
C TRP A 129 -2.39 1.71 2.56
N MET A 130 -1.99 0.69 1.83
CA MET A 130 -2.61 0.23 0.58
C MET A 130 -3.23 -1.15 0.77
N LEU A 131 -4.50 -1.32 0.35
CA LEU A 131 -5.18 -2.61 0.38
C LEU A 131 -4.65 -3.50 -0.74
N ALA A 132 -3.91 -4.52 -0.37
CA ALA A 132 -3.31 -5.45 -1.32
C ALA A 132 -4.24 -6.65 -1.63
N TRP A 133 -4.98 -7.10 -0.63
CA TRP A 133 -5.83 -8.28 -0.73
C TRP A 133 -6.92 -8.24 0.36
N LYS A 134 -8.09 -8.79 0.04
CA LYS A 134 -9.15 -9.09 1.02
C LYS A 134 -9.96 -10.31 0.60
N CYS A 135 -10.61 -10.94 1.56
CA CYS A 135 -11.53 -12.04 1.30
C CYS A 135 -12.85 -11.89 2.08
N THR A 136 -13.90 -12.46 1.50
CA THR A 136 -15.14 -12.79 2.21
C THR A 136 -15.00 -14.11 2.98
N ARG A 137 -16.07 -14.52 3.65
CA ARG A 137 -16.16 -15.79 4.42
C ARG A 137 -16.37 -16.97 3.47
N GLY A 138 -15.38 -17.19 2.57
CA GLY A 138 -15.44 -18.17 1.50
C GLY A 138 -14.16 -18.97 1.35
N SER A 139 -14.00 -19.55 0.17
CA SER A 139 -12.89 -20.44 -0.18
C SER A 139 -12.09 -20.01 -1.42
N THR A 140 -12.39 -18.85 -1.99
CA THR A 140 -11.72 -18.33 -3.20
C THR A 140 -10.21 -18.34 -3.06
N PHE A 141 -9.71 -17.98 -1.90
CA PHE A 141 -8.28 -17.94 -1.60
C PHE A 141 -7.88 -19.01 -0.56
N ASN A 142 -8.36 -20.26 -0.74
CA ASN A 142 -7.88 -21.35 0.10
C ASN A 142 -6.36 -21.57 -0.08
N TYR A 143 -5.75 -22.33 0.83
CA TYR A 143 -4.30 -22.53 0.86
C TYR A 143 -3.67 -22.94 -0.47
N ASN A 144 -4.35 -23.81 -1.23
CA ASN A 144 -3.82 -24.39 -2.48
C ASN A 144 -4.06 -23.51 -3.71
N ASN A 145 -4.77 -22.40 -3.56
CA ASN A 145 -5.10 -21.55 -4.71
C ASN A 145 -3.86 -20.87 -5.28
N SER A 146 -3.77 -20.80 -6.61
CA SER A 146 -2.65 -20.21 -7.34
C SER A 146 -2.49 -18.70 -7.14
N TYR A 147 -3.51 -18.00 -6.66
CA TYR A 147 -3.41 -16.58 -6.32
C TYR A 147 -2.32 -16.27 -5.27
N TRP A 148 -1.91 -17.26 -4.47
CA TRP A 148 -0.81 -17.09 -3.52
C TRP A 148 0.58 -17.16 -4.15
N THR A 149 0.70 -17.79 -5.32
CA THR A 149 1.98 -18.13 -5.95
C THR A 149 2.15 -17.57 -7.35
N GLN A 150 1.12 -16.97 -7.91
CA GLN A 150 1.10 -16.36 -9.23
C GLN A 150 0.67 -14.90 -9.18
N ALA A 151 1.09 -14.11 -10.17
CA ALA A 151 0.82 -12.68 -10.24
C ALA A 151 -0.60 -12.33 -10.72
N ASN A 152 -1.52 -13.30 -10.76
CA ASN A 152 -2.91 -13.05 -11.10
C ASN A 152 -3.56 -12.09 -10.10
N THR A 153 -4.42 -11.22 -10.57
CA THR A 153 -5.30 -10.38 -9.75
C THR A 153 -6.71 -10.95 -9.69
N TYR A 154 -7.51 -10.47 -8.76
CA TYR A 154 -8.91 -10.86 -8.61
C TYR A 154 -9.76 -9.64 -8.25
N ASN A 155 -10.78 -9.33 -9.04
CA ASN A 155 -11.64 -8.15 -8.86
C ASN A 155 -10.87 -6.85 -8.61
N ALA A 156 -9.71 -6.69 -9.26
CA ALA A 156 -8.76 -5.62 -8.94
C ALA A 156 -9.28 -4.21 -9.25
N THR A 157 -10.30 -4.09 -10.11
CA THR A 157 -10.91 -2.82 -10.50
C THR A 157 -12.32 -2.62 -9.95
N SER A 158 -12.97 -3.67 -9.46
CA SER A 158 -14.38 -3.63 -9.05
C SER A 158 -14.59 -3.66 -7.52
N GLN A 159 -13.59 -4.07 -6.75
CA GLN A 159 -13.65 -4.22 -5.30
C GLN A 159 -12.68 -3.29 -4.56
N LEU A 160 -12.50 -2.09 -5.07
CA LEU A 160 -11.63 -1.05 -4.52
C LEU A 160 -12.29 -0.35 -3.31
N ASN A 161 -12.54 -1.12 -2.26
CA ASN A 161 -13.20 -0.67 -1.03
C ASN A 161 -12.94 -1.69 0.09
N ARG A 162 -13.43 -1.40 1.30
CA ARG A 162 -13.38 -2.31 2.46
C ARG A 162 -14.66 -3.11 2.68
N ASN A 163 -15.63 -3.05 1.78
CA ASN A 163 -16.84 -3.87 1.87
C ASN A 163 -16.51 -5.36 1.76
N ASP A 164 -17.43 -6.20 2.19
CA ASP A 164 -17.31 -7.65 2.07
C ASP A 164 -17.17 -8.05 0.60
N GLY A 165 -16.18 -8.85 0.28
CA GLY A 165 -15.88 -9.28 -1.08
C GLY A 165 -14.44 -9.76 -1.25
N ASP A 166 -14.21 -10.56 -2.29
CA ASP A 166 -12.90 -11.10 -2.63
C ASP A 166 -12.15 -10.16 -3.57
N HIS A 167 -10.89 -9.88 -3.26
CA HIS A 167 -10.05 -8.96 -4.03
C HIS A 167 -8.56 -9.30 -3.89
N LYS A 168 -7.82 -9.19 -4.97
CA LYS A 168 -6.35 -9.19 -4.98
C LYS A 168 -5.87 -8.16 -5.99
N ASN A 169 -5.13 -7.17 -5.51
CA ASN A 169 -4.63 -6.05 -6.31
C ASN A 169 -3.18 -6.27 -6.80
N HIS A 170 -2.75 -5.49 -7.76
CA HIS A 170 -1.37 -5.46 -8.25
C HIS A 170 -0.35 -5.11 -7.18
N VAL A 171 -0.70 -4.33 -6.16
CA VAL A 171 0.20 -4.02 -5.04
C VAL A 171 0.61 -5.28 -4.26
N PHE A 172 -0.24 -6.31 -4.19
CA PHE A 172 0.12 -7.61 -3.63
C PHE A 172 1.30 -8.26 -4.37
N ASN A 173 1.34 -8.09 -5.69
CA ASN A 173 2.32 -8.74 -6.56
C ASN A 173 3.62 -7.95 -6.69
N TYR A 174 3.55 -6.61 -6.73
CA TYR A 174 4.64 -5.78 -7.25
C TYR A 174 5.11 -4.67 -6.30
N TYR A 175 4.40 -4.40 -5.19
CA TYR A 175 4.85 -3.40 -4.23
C TYR A 175 5.80 -4.01 -3.20
N ASN A 176 7.01 -3.46 -3.09
CA ASN A 176 7.98 -3.83 -2.07
C ASN A 176 7.64 -3.16 -0.73
N ALA A 177 6.88 -3.87 0.08
CA ALA A 177 6.42 -3.37 1.37
C ALA A 177 7.51 -3.46 2.44
N SER A 178 7.70 -2.40 3.22
CA SER A 178 8.47 -2.43 4.46
C SER A 178 7.66 -3.07 5.60
N THR A 179 6.35 -2.94 5.53
CA THR A 179 5.43 -3.47 6.54
C THR A 179 4.19 -4.07 5.86
N MET A 180 3.80 -5.24 6.32
CA MET A 180 2.54 -5.89 5.96
C MET A 180 1.67 -6.02 7.20
N CYS A 181 0.36 -5.83 7.06
CA CYS A 181 -0.59 -6.01 8.14
C CYS A 181 -1.78 -6.85 7.68
N ALA A 182 -2.06 -7.93 8.41
CA ALA A 182 -3.28 -8.70 8.25
C ALA A 182 -4.32 -8.21 9.25
N VAL A 183 -5.51 -7.89 8.78
CA VAL A 183 -6.64 -7.41 9.59
C VAL A 183 -7.79 -8.38 9.47
N PHE A 184 -8.47 -8.67 10.59
CA PHE A 184 -9.58 -9.61 10.68
C PHE A 184 -10.82 -8.87 11.21
N PRO A 185 -11.64 -8.26 10.35
CA PRO A 185 -12.77 -7.42 10.76
C PRO A 185 -13.82 -8.15 11.60
N ASP A 186 -13.93 -9.47 11.45
CA ASP A 186 -14.91 -10.27 12.18
C ASP A 186 -14.47 -10.64 13.60
N LEU A 187 -13.24 -10.37 14.01
CA LEU A 187 -12.68 -10.84 15.28
C LEU A 187 -12.69 -9.80 16.41
N GLY A 188 -13.24 -8.61 16.19
CA GLY A 188 -13.26 -7.57 17.22
C GLY A 188 -11.91 -6.91 17.52
N SER A 189 -11.86 -6.06 18.54
CA SER A 189 -10.82 -5.05 18.76
C SER A 189 -9.54 -5.49 19.48
N ASN A 190 -9.36 -6.76 19.81
CA ASN A 190 -8.34 -7.14 20.82
C ASN A 190 -7.07 -7.77 20.30
N GLY A 191 -6.62 -7.53 19.11
CA GLY A 191 -5.42 -8.15 18.53
C GLY A 191 -4.07 -7.79 19.18
N GLY A 192 -4.09 -7.31 20.40
CA GLY A 192 -2.86 -6.89 21.10
C GLY A 192 -2.31 -5.53 20.66
N GLN A 193 -3.03 -4.81 19.82
CA GLN A 193 -2.78 -3.42 19.47
C GLN A 193 -3.96 -2.58 19.95
N SER A 194 -3.83 -1.95 21.10
CA SER A 194 -4.90 -1.20 21.77
C SER A 194 -5.46 -0.01 20.96
N SER A 195 -4.75 0.41 19.92
CA SER A 195 -5.15 1.51 19.04
C SER A 195 -5.87 1.05 17.76
N VAL A 196 -5.99 -0.25 17.52
CA VAL A 196 -6.57 -0.79 16.28
C VAL A 196 -7.94 -1.42 16.60
N PRO A 197 -9.04 -0.97 15.98
CA PRO A 197 -10.40 -1.43 16.29
C PRO A 197 -10.70 -2.86 15.83
N TYR A 198 -9.77 -3.50 15.12
CA TYR A 198 -9.88 -4.88 14.64
C TYR A 198 -8.70 -5.71 15.10
N ASN A 199 -8.87 -7.03 15.12
CA ASN A 199 -7.75 -7.92 15.34
C ASN A 199 -6.78 -7.81 14.14
N ALA A 200 -5.54 -7.40 14.40
CA ALA A 200 -4.56 -7.12 13.37
C ALA A 200 -3.19 -7.72 13.71
N TRP A 201 -2.55 -8.27 12.70
CA TRP A 201 -1.19 -8.78 12.76
C TRP A 201 -0.27 -7.95 11.87
N THR A 202 0.75 -7.36 12.45
CA THR A 202 1.73 -6.57 11.71
C THR A 202 3.01 -7.36 11.56
N TRP A 203 3.48 -7.49 10.33
CA TRP A 203 4.78 -8.03 9.97
C TRP A 203 5.67 -6.92 9.44
N ARG A 204 6.73 -6.60 10.17
CA ARG A 204 7.75 -5.63 9.75
C ARG A 204 8.89 -6.37 9.07
N GLN A 205 9.31 -5.88 7.91
CA GLN A 205 10.41 -6.44 7.14
C GLN A 205 11.59 -5.49 7.16
N GLY A 206 12.78 -5.99 7.45
CA GLY A 206 14.01 -5.18 7.40
C GLY A 206 14.41 -4.81 5.96
N THR A 207 14.06 -5.67 4.99
CA THR A 207 14.21 -5.43 3.54
C THR A 207 12.86 -5.60 2.89
N GLY A 208 12.47 -4.65 2.03
CA GLY A 208 11.20 -4.71 1.32
C GLY A 208 11.05 -6.02 0.54
N SER A 209 9.85 -6.58 0.57
CA SER A 209 9.46 -7.68 -0.32
C SER A 209 7.98 -7.56 -0.66
N THR A 210 7.57 -8.15 -1.78
CA THR A 210 6.16 -8.20 -2.15
C THR A 210 5.42 -9.27 -1.35
N CYS A 211 4.10 -9.14 -1.18
CA CYS A 211 3.29 -10.21 -0.61
C CYS A 211 3.44 -11.50 -1.43
N LEU A 212 3.45 -11.37 -2.75
CA LEU A 212 3.62 -12.51 -3.65
C LEU A 212 4.95 -13.23 -3.39
N SER A 213 6.08 -12.52 -3.38
CA SER A 213 7.40 -13.16 -3.17
C SER A 213 7.48 -13.85 -1.80
N ARG A 214 6.86 -13.26 -0.79
CA ARG A 214 6.81 -13.83 0.57
C ARG A 214 6.03 -15.13 0.63
N LEU A 215 4.92 -15.22 -0.08
CA LEU A 215 4.03 -16.37 -0.08
C LEU A 215 4.38 -17.41 -1.17
N GLN A 216 4.93 -16.96 -2.30
CA GLN A 216 5.36 -17.82 -3.39
C GLN A 216 6.55 -18.71 -3.01
N SER A 217 7.49 -18.18 -2.24
CA SER A 217 8.68 -18.95 -1.82
C SER A 217 8.32 -20.20 -1.03
N GLN A 218 7.11 -20.27 -0.48
CA GLN A 218 6.64 -21.33 0.42
C GLN A 218 7.59 -21.59 1.62
N GLN A 219 8.56 -20.73 1.81
CA GLN A 219 9.47 -20.80 2.94
C GLN A 219 8.70 -20.45 4.21
N GLN A 220 8.82 -21.32 5.20
CA GLN A 220 8.25 -21.07 6.51
C GLN A 220 9.04 -19.95 7.20
N LEU A 221 8.38 -18.83 7.46
CA LEU A 221 8.98 -17.67 8.10
C LEU A 221 8.26 -17.41 9.42
N ASN A 222 8.96 -17.71 10.50
CA ASN A 222 8.45 -17.48 11.85
C ASN A 222 8.61 -15.99 12.19
N GLY A 223 7.48 -15.32 12.41
CA GLY A 223 7.44 -14.03 13.08
C GLY A 223 7.31 -14.27 14.58
N ASN A 224 7.77 -13.32 15.37
CA ASN A 224 7.70 -13.38 16.82
C ASN A 224 6.36 -14.02 17.28
N PRO A 225 6.37 -15.08 18.08
CA PRO A 225 5.18 -15.80 18.49
C PRO A 225 4.30 -14.91 19.37
N ARG A 226 3.41 -14.21 18.74
CA ARG A 226 2.30 -13.56 19.42
C ARG A 226 1.15 -14.54 19.35
N GLY A 227 1.21 -15.52 20.23
CA GLY A 227 0.34 -16.67 20.21
C GLY A 227 -1.15 -16.34 20.21
N GLN A 228 -1.86 -17.08 20.97
CA GLN A 228 -3.30 -17.04 21.15
C GLN A 228 -3.90 -15.63 21.36
N SER A 229 -3.20 -14.74 22.06
CA SER A 229 -3.68 -13.37 22.34
C SER A 229 -3.91 -12.54 21.08
N MET A 230 -3.28 -12.86 19.96
CA MET A 230 -3.50 -12.19 18.68
C MET A 230 -4.71 -12.70 17.90
N TRP A 231 -5.17 -13.91 18.21
CA TRP A 231 -6.36 -14.49 17.62
C TRP A 231 -7.52 -14.40 18.61
N GLN A 232 -7.89 -13.20 18.98
CA GLN A 232 -8.96 -12.96 19.94
C GLN A 232 -10.30 -13.51 19.43
N GLY A 233 -11.05 -14.04 20.35
CA GLY A 233 -12.21 -14.85 20.03
C GLY A 233 -11.81 -16.20 19.47
N SER A 234 -10.53 -16.60 19.59
CA SER A 234 -10.13 -17.96 19.32
C SER A 234 -10.85 -18.89 20.30
N ARG A 235 -11.12 -20.07 19.82
CA ARG A 235 -11.88 -21.06 20.60
C ARG A 235 -11.00 -21.98 21.39
N PHE A 236 -9.69 -21.78 21.37
CA PHE A 236 -8.77 -22.58 22.15
C PHE A 236 -8.32 -21.84 23.41
N SER A 237 -8.23 -22.57 24.50
CA SER A 237 -7.98 -22.07 25.85
C SER A 237 -6.59 -22.39 26.38
N ASN A 238 -5.90 -23.38 25.82
CA ASN A 238 -4.60 -23.82 26.29
C ASN A 238 -3.47 -23.13 25.52
N GLN A 239 -2.47 -22.60 26.25
CA GLN A 239 -1.33 -21.89 25.70
C GLN A 239 0.00 -22.66 25.85
N ASN A 240 -0.03 -23.81 26.49
CA ASN A 240 1.13 -24.68 26.61
C ASN A 240 1.33 -25.44 25.30
N GLY A 241 2.55 -25.86 25.05
CA GLY A 241 2.92 -26.60 23.85
C GLY A 241 3.57 -25.77 22.76
N PHE A 242 3.65 -26.32 21.57
CA PHE A 242 4.25 -25.67 20.42
C PHE A 242 3.35 -24.58 19.87
N GLN A 243 3.92 -23.38 19.67
CA GLN A 243 3.24 -22.25 19.04
C GLN A 243 4.08 -21.71 17.89
N TRP A 244 3.42 -21.38 16.81
CA TRP A 244 4.06 -20.78 15.66
C TRP A 244 3.18 -19.68 15.05
N TYR A 245 3.81 -18.61 14.59
CA TYR A 245 3.15 -17.52 13.90
C TYR A 245 4.02 -17.02 12.74
N GLY A 246 3.41 -16.78 11.58
CA GLY A 246 4.11 -16.21 10.43
C GLY A 246 3.56 -16.67 9.08
N PHE A 247 4.45 -16.70 8.08
CA PHE A 247 4.10 -17.06 6.71
C PHE A 247 4.41 -18.54 6.42
N ASN A 248 3.54 -19.15 5.62
CA ASN A 248 3.70 -20.51 5.08
C ASN A 248 3.89 -21.59 6.15
N TYR A 249 3.12 -21.50 7.22
CA TYR A 249 3.14 -22.51 8.26
C TYR A 249 2.78 -23.90 7.71
N ARG A 250 3.58 -24.89 8.06
CA ARG A 250 3.43 -26.29 7.64
C ARG A 250 3.34 -27.19 8.85
N GLY A 251 2.17 -27.31 9.43
CA GLY A 251 1.88 -28.38 10.37
C GLY A 251 1.74 -29.73 9.70
N ASN A 252 1.52 -30.77 10.49
CA ASN A 252 1.32 -32.12 10.00
C ASN A 252 0.08 -32.20 9.07
N GLY A 253 0.17 -33.04 8.06
CA GLY A 253 -0.91 -33.26 7.12
C GLY A 253 -1.38 -31.98 6.44
N SER A 254 -2.65 -31.67 6.58
CA SER A 254 -3.29 -30.47 6.00
C SER A 254 -3.33 -29.26 6.93
N ASN A 255 -2.69 -29.30 8.09
CA ASN A 255 -2.67 -28.18 9.03
C ASN A 255 -1.66 -27.12 8.60
N ARG A 256 -2.00 -26.36 7.54
CA ARG A 256 -1.17 -25.34 6.91
C ARG A 256 -1.94 -24.04 6.74
N VAL A 257 -1.24 -22.93 6.88
CA VAL A 257 -1.78 -21.59 6.58
C VAL A 257 -0.77 -20.77 5.77
N ARG A 258 -1.26 -19.86 4.93
CA ARG A 258 -0.41 -18.94 4.16
C ARG A 258 0.17 -17.85 5.05
N TRP A 259 -0.65 -17.26 5.90
CA TRP A 259 -0.20 -16.32 6.93
C TRP A 259 -1.07 -16.51 8.16
N GLY A 260 -0.50 -16.98 9.23
CA GLY A 260 -1.30 -17.25 10.40
C GLY A 260 -0.55 -17.84 11.56
N PHE A 261 -1.29 -18.63 12.31
CA PHE A 261 -0.90 -19.21 13.58
C PHE A 261 -1.14 -20.72 13.56
N GLY A 262 -0.18 -21.48 14.06
CA GLY A 262 -0.30 -22.91 14.35
C GLY A 262 -0.03 -23.21 15.81
N TRP A 263 -0.71 -24.20 16.34
CA TRP A 263 -0.55 -24.63 17.73
C TRP A 263 -0.67 -26.14 17.85
N ASN A 264 0.07 -26.69 18.80
CA ASN A 264 0.03 -28.08 19.20
C ASN A 264 0.13 -28.17 20.72
N ASN A 265 -0.57 -29.11 21.34
CA ASN A 265 -0.47 -29.36 22.78
C ASN A 265 0.84 -30.06 23.17
N GLU A 266 1.47 -30.78 22.25
CA GLU A 266 2.81 -31.32 22.41
C GLU A 266 3.87 -30.24 22.09
N GLY A 267 5.12 -30.52 22.44
CA GLY A 267 6.23 -29.58 22.26
C GLY A 267 6.80 -29.48 20.84
N ASP A 268 6.17 -30.09 19.84
CA ASP A 268 6.67 -30.15 18.46
C ASP A 268 5.66 -29.67 17.41
N GLN A 269 6.13 -29.52 16.18
CA GLN A 269 5.30 -29.12 15.03
C GLN A 269 4.59 -30.32 14.38
N GLY A 270 4.95 -31.53 14.75
CA GLY A 270 4.58 -32.73 14.00
C GLY A 270 3.11 -33.11 14.05
N SER A 271 2.40 -32.78 15.13
CA SER A 271 1.01 -33.19 15.36
C SER A 271 0.08 -32.02 15.60
N ASN A 272 0.33 -30.86 15.00
CA ASN A 272 -0.38 -29.65 15.34
C ASN A 272 -1.91 -29.75 15.23
N ASP A 273 -2.58 -29.21 16.22
CA ASP A 273 -4.01 -29.29 16.44
C ASP A 273 -4.80 -28.12 15.88
N VAL A 274 -4.13 -27.00 15.69
CA VAL A 274 -4.78 -25.75 15.30
C VAL A 274 -4.00 -25.09 14.17
N SER A 275 -4.74 -24.57 13.19
CA SER A 275 -4.24 -23.70 12.13
C SER A 275 -5.23 -22.58 11.85
N ASN A 276 -4.82 -21.35 12.15
CA ASN A 276 -5.67 -20.15 12.05
C ASN A 276 -5.00 -19.09 11.20
N GLY A 277 -5.77 -18.33 10.45
CA GLY A 277 -5.27 -17.19 9.70
C GLY A 277 -5.83 -17.10 8.28
N ILE A 278 -4.96 -16.72 7.35
CA ILE A 278 -5.25 -16.50 5.94
C ILE A 278 -4.78 -17.70 5.14
N GLY A 279 -5.62 -18.20 4.21
CA GLY A 279 -5.34 -19.36 3.38
C GLY A 279 -5.18 -20.63 4.21
N VAL A 280 -6.25 -21.08 4.85
CA VAL A 280 -6.25 -22.25 5.72
C VAL A 280 -6.50 -23.51 4.89
N GLN A 281 -5.58 -24.47 4.93
CA GLN A 281 -5.68 -25.65 4.07
C GLN A 281 -6.78 -26.61 4.52
N ARG A 282 -6.81 -26.98 5.79
CA ARG A 282 -7.67 -28.06 6.26
C ARG A 282 -9.15 -27.68 6.26
N SER A 283 -9.49 -26.44 6.61
CA SER A 283 -10.86 -25.94 6.46
C SER A 283 -11.21 -25.58 5.02
N GLY A 284 -10.20 -25.47 4.13
CA GLY A 284 -10.42 -25.00 2.75
C GLY A 284 -10.83 -23.54 2.63
N SER A 285 -10.71 -22.75 3.70
CA SER A 285 -11.19 -21.37 3.76
C SER A 285 -10.14 -20.36 3.27
N SER A 286 -10.61 -19.22 2.77
CA SER A 286 -9.77 -18.06 2.43
C SER A 286 -9.14 -17.46 3.69
N ALA A 287 -9.89 -17.37 4.78
CA ALA A 287 -9.40 -17.04 6.11
C ALA A 287 -10.31 -17.65 7.17
N GLY A 288 -9.74 -17.96 8.34
CA GLY A 288 -10.48 -18.56 9.43
C GLY A 288 -9.64 -19.36 10.37
N ASP A 289 -10.29 -20.28 11.05
CA ASP A 289 -9.64 -21.25 11.92
C ASP A 289 -10.03 -22.70 11.60
N HIS A 290 -9.14 -23.58 11.96
CA HIS A 290 -9.37 -25.01 12.04
C HIS A 290 -8.81 -25.53 13.36
N ILE A 291 -9.67 -26.12 14.16
CA ILE A 291 -9.34 -26.75 15.45
C ILE A 291 -9.62 -28.24 15.32
N TYR A 292 -8.55 -29.03 15.24
CA TYR A 292 -8.65 -30.48 15.02
C TYR A 292 -8.87 -31.23 16.33
N CYS A 293 -8.07 -30.95 17.35
CA CYS A 293 -8.00 -31.72 18.59
C CYS A 293 -7.70 -30.80 19.78
N CYS A 294 -7.91 -31.39 20.94
CA CYS A 294 -7.25 -31.05 22.20
C CYS A 294 -7.57 -29.65 22.75
N GLN A 295 -8.62 -29.03 22.25
CA GLN A 295 -9.17 -27.76 22.71
C GLN A 295 -10.66 -27.90 23.03
N GLY A 296 -11.18 -27.04 23.89
CA GLY A 296 -12.58 -27.08 24.35
C GLY A 296 -13.63 -26.98 23.24
N THR A 297 -13.23 -26.63 22.01
CA THR A 297 -14.11 -26.51 20.84
C THR A 297 -13.62 -27.32 19.65
N THR A 298 -13.07 -28.50 19.91
CA THR A 298 -12.58 -29.44 18.89
C THR A 298 -13.58 -29.66 17.76
N GLY A 299 -13.07 -29.73 16.52
CA GLY A 299 -13.86 -30.00 15.32
C GLY A 299 -14.63 -28.79 14.76
N VAL A 300 -14.40 -27.60 15.28
CA VAL A 300 -15.08 -26.40 14.83
C VAL A 300 -14.17 -25.60 13.87
N ASN A 301 -14.72 -25.31 12.70
CA ASN A 301 -14.11 -24.45 11.70
C ASN A 301 -14.94 -23.16 11.61
N ARG A 302 -14.25 -22.03 11.56
CA ARG A 302 -14.85 -20.74 11.35
C ARG A 302 -14.25 -20.10 10.12
N THR A 303 -15.09 -19.60 9.22
CA THR A 303 -14.68 -18.74 8.12
C THR A 303 -14.87 -17.28 8.48
N ILE A 304 -13.93 -16.43 8.17
CA ILE A 304 -13.96 -15.00 8.52
C ILE A 304 -13.49 -14.14 7.35
N ARG A 305 -13.79 -12.86 7.43
CA ARG A 305 -13.20 -11.84 6.57
C ARG A 305 -11.76 -11.57 7.00
N ALA A 306 -10.92 -11.33 6.01
CA ALA A 306 -9.57 -10.86 6.25
C ALA A 306 -9.13 -9.86 5.19
N GLU A 307 -8.17 -9.00 5.55
CA GLU A 307 -7.57 -8.00 4.69
C GLU A 307 -6.05 -8.06 4.84
N ILE A 308 -5.30 -7.88 3.76
CA ILE A 308 -3.84 -7.65 3.79
C ILE A 308 -3.57 -6.24 3.31
N TRP A 309 -2.91 -5.46 4.15
CA TRP A 309 -2.48 -4.11 3.90
C TRP A 309 -0.96 -4.05 3.83
N VAL A 310 -0.44 -3.13 3.01
CA VAL A 310 0.99 -2.92 2.81
C VAL A 310 1.34 -1.43 2.92
N GLN A 311 2.58 -1.18 3.47
CA GLN A 311 3.14 0.16 3.62
C GLN A 311 4.65 0.15 3.37
#